data_edffea6986724eb6850bb045e3d44834
#
_entry.id   edffea6986724eb6850bb045e3d44834
#
_cell.length_a   1.000
_cell.length_b   1.000
_cell.length_c   1.000
_cell.angle_alpha   90.00
_cell.angle_beta   90.00
_cell.angle_gamma   90.00
#
_symmetry.space_group_name_H-M   'P 1'
#
loop_
_entity.id
_entity.type
_entity.pdbx_description
1 polymer ?
#
loop_
_entity_poly.entity_id
_entity_poly.type
_entity_poly.pdbx_seq_one_letter_code
_entity_poly.pdbx_strand_id
1 'polypeptide(L)'
;RKRWGGDALMTAVMLAIVVVVNLVVGQIPVKYTQFDLTDNQLYTITDQTKEFVKGLDSDVDVYLVAQSGQEDEQIQKVLGRYESLSSHIKVHTKDPVVNPSFTKQYTDSSLSDNSLIVVCGDKYKVINYSDIYQSEFDYSTYSSQTTGFDAEGQLTSAIDYVTSDSLPKL
;
A
#
# COMPACT_ATOMS: atom_id res chain seq x y z
N ARG A 1 -3.99 -56.50 -32.55
CA ARG A 1 -3.95 -55.02 -32.78
C ARG A 1 -4.76 -54.22 -31.81
N LYS A 2 -5.37 -54.84 -30.84
CA LYS A 2 -5.99 -54.11 -29.73
C LYS A 2 -4.97 -53.29 -28.89
N ARG A 3 -3.69 -53.72 -28.87
CA ARG A 3 -2.62 -52.96 -28.23
C ARG A 3 -2.34 -51.63 -28.91
N TRP A 4 -2.41 -51.56 -30.24
CA TRP A 4 -2.18 -50.34 -30.98
C TRP A 4 -3.27 -49.28 -30.72
N GLY A 5 -4.51 -49.69 -30.66
CA GLY A 5 -5.60 -48.81 -30.35
C GLY A 5 -5.57 -48.28 -28.88
N GLY A 6 -5.17 -49.16 -27.95
CA GLY A 6 -5.04 -48.80 -26.53
C GLY A 6 -3.91 -47.79 -26.28
N ASP A 7 -2.74 -48.04 -26.89
CA ASP A 7 -1.57 -47.17 -26.71
C ASP A 7 -1.81 -45.79 -27.39
N ALA A 8 -2.39 -45.80 -28.59
CA ALA A 8 -2.74 -44.54 -29.27
C ALA A 8 -3.79 -43.75 -28.48
N LEU A 9 -4.78 -44.44 -27.92
CA LEU A 9 -5.81 -43.84 -27.10
C LEU A 9 -5.23 -43.20 -25.82
N MET A 10 -4.34 -43.91 -25.09
CA MET A 10 -3.69 -43.44 -23.94
C MET A 10 -2.79 -42.23 -24.23
N THR A 11 -2.06 -42.27 -25.34
CA THR A 11 -1.25 -41.12 -25.79
C THR A 11 -2.11 -39.91 -26.11
N ALA A 12 -3.25 -40.13 -26.82
CA ALA A 12 -4.18 -39.05 -27.11
C ALA A 12 -4.80 -38.42 -25.86
N VAL A 13 -5.15 -39.25 -24.87
CA VAL A 13 -5.70 -38.80 -23.59
C VAL A 13 -4.65 -37.99 -22.83
N MET A 14 -3.38 -38.46 -22.78
CA MET A 14 -2.30 -37.72 -22.10
C MET A 14 -2.03 -36.40 -22.78
N LEU A 15 -2.01 -36.34 -24.12
CA LEU A 15 -1.85 -35.08 -24.85
C LEU A 15 -3.02 -34.12 -24.59
N ALA A 16 -4.25 -34.65 -24.54
CA ALA A 16 -5.43 -33.85 -24.22
C ALA A 16 -5.33 -33.24 -22.79
N ILE A 17 -4.88 -34.03 -21.81
CA ILE A 17 -4.68 -33.55 -20.44
C ILE A 17 -3.62 -32.46 -20.41
N VAL A 18 -2.50 -32.62 -21.09
CA VAL A 18 -1.44 -31.60 -21.15
C VAL A 18 -1.96 -30.31 -21.77
N VAL A 19 -2.72 -30.41 -22.86
CA VAL A 19 -3.32 -29.24 -23.53
C VAL A 19 -4.31 -28.55 -22.59
N VAL A 20 -5.17 -29.29 -21.90
CA VAL A 20 -6.14 -28.75 -20.97
C VAL A 20 -5.42 -28.04 -19.79
N VAL A 21 -4.38 -28.65 -19.25
CA VAL A 21 -3.59 -28.03 -18.16
C VAL A 21 -2.96 -26.72 -18.66
N ASN A 22 -2.38 -26.72 -19.85
CA ASN A 22 -1.81 -25.49 -20.41
C ASN A 22 -2.85 -24.40 -20.63
N LEU A 23 -4.04 -24.76 -21.12
CA LEU A 23 -5.13 -23.79 -21.30
C LEU A 23 -5.62 -23.23 -19.97
N VAL A 24 -5.76 -24.06 -18.95
CA VAL A 24 -6.17 -23.62 -17.62
C VAL A 24 -5.12 -22.69 -17.03
N VAL A 25 -3.84 -23.04 -17.11
CA VAL A 25 -2.76 -22.17 -16.63
C VAL A 25 -2.71 -20.87 -17.41
N GLY A 26 -2.92 -20.90 -18.71
CA GLY A 26 -2.95 -19.70 -19.54
C GLY A 26 -4.17 -18.80 -19.30
N GLN A 27 -5.26 -19.35 -18.76
CA GLN A 27 -6.46 -18.57 -18.43
C GLN A 27 -6.42 -17.95 -17.04
N ILE A 28 -5.54 -18.43 -16.16
CA ILE A 28 -5.36 -17.82 -14.86
C ILE A 28 -4.82 -16.40 -15.07
N PRO A 29 -5.53 -15.36 -14.59
CA PRO A 29 -5.06 -13.98 -14.76
C PRO A 29 -3.64 -13.83 -14.20
N VAL A 30 -2.85 -13.05 -14.90
CA VAL A 30 -1.44 -12.79 -14.55
C VAL A 30 -1.29 -12.36 -13.08
N LYS A 31 -2.28 -11.66 -12.54
CA LYS A 31 -2.29 -11.25 -11.13
C LYS A 31 -2.33 -12.42 -10.13
N TYR A 32 -2.72 -13.63 -10.56
CA TYR A 32 -2.70 -14.81 -9.70
C TYR A 32 -1.47 -15.69 -9.92
N THR A 33 -0.89 -15.66 -11.11
CA THR A 33 0.28 -16.48 -11.47
C THR A 33 1.60 -15.74 -11.32
N GLN A 34 1.58 -14.44 -11.56
CA GLN A 34 2.71 -13.59 -11.21
C GLN A 34 2.49 -13.10 -9.79
N PHE A 35 2.99 -13.85 -8.85
CA PHE A 35 3.35 -13.25 -7.59
C PHE A 35 4.45 -12.26 -7.90
N ASP A 36 4.04 -11.07 -8.30
CA ASP A 36 4.94 -9.96 -8.24
C ASP A 36 5.14 -9.67 -6.77
N LEU A 37 6.12 -10.35 -6.20
CA LEU A 37 6.48 -10.23 -4.79
C LEU A 37 6.76 -8.79 -4.43
N THR A 38 7.20 -8.00 -5.39
CA THR A 38 7.51 -6.60 -5.20
C THR A 38 6.23 -5.78 -5.04
N ASP A 39 5.28 -5.92 -5.94
CA ASP A 39 4.01 -5.17 -5.87
C ASP A 39 3.13 -5.65 -4.72
N ASN A 40 3.04 -6.96 -4.51
CA ASN A 40 2.21 -7.50 -3.44
C ASN A 40 2.77 -7.20 -2.04
N GLN A 41 4.09 -7.20 -1.87
CA GLN A 41 4.69 -6.87 -0.58
C GLN A 41 4.62 -5.37 -0.27
N LEU A 42 4.75 -4.52 -1.29
CA LEU A 42 4.71 -3.08 -1.11
C LEU A 42 3.28 -2.56 -0.85
N TYR A 43 2.28 -3.18 -1.50
CA TYR A 43 0.91 -2.68 -1.45
C TYR A 43 -0.07 -3.57 -0.69
N THR A 44 0.39 -4.75 -0.24
CA THR A 44 -0.47 -5.64 0.53
C THR A 44 -0.62 -5.14 1.95
N ILE A 45 -1.86 -4.94 2.36
CA ILE A 45 -2.18 -4.58 3.73
C ILE A 45 -2.42 -5.88 4.50
N THR A 46 -1.79 -6.03 5.67
CA THR A 46 -1.91 -7.22 6.49
C THR A 46 -3.35 -7.42 7.00
N ASP A 47 -3.72 -8.65 7.33
CA ASP A 47 -5.06 -8.96 7.83
C ASP A 47 -5.35 -8.23 9.15
N GLN A 48 -4.35 -8.05 10.00
CA GLN A 48 -4.49 -7.29 11.25
C GLN A 48 -4.84 -5.83 10.98
N THR A 49 -4.18 -5.21 10.00
CA THR A 49 -4.47 -3.84 9.59
C THR A 49 -5.86 -3.74 8.98
N LYS A 50 -6.26 -4.71 8.16
CA LYS A 50 -7.61 -4.74 7.57
C LYS A 50 -8.69 -4.78 8.64
N GLU A 51 -8.54 -5.63 9.64
CA GLU A 51 -9.48 -5.74 10.76
C GLU A 51 -9.51 -4.46 11.58
N PHE A 52 -8.36 -3.87 11.86
CA PHE A 52 -8.25 -2.62 12.59
C PHE A 52 -8.97 -1.49 11.85
N VAL A 53 -8.71 -1.34 10.56
CA VAL A 53 -9.30 -0.28 9.72
C VAL A 53 -10.81 -0.45 9.56
N LYS A 54 -11.26 -1.69 9.36
CA LYS A 54 -12.70 -1.99 9.26
C LYS A 54 -13.46 -1.74 10.55
N GLY A 55 -12.79 -1.86 11.68
CA GLY A 55 -13.35 -1.63 13.01
C GLY A 55 -13.36 -0.18 13.46
N LEU A 56 -12.94 0.76 12.61
CA LEU A 56 -12.93 2.18 12.96
C LEU A 56 -14.34 2.73 13.14
N ASP A 57 -14.56 3.43 14.24
CA ASP A 57 -15.82 4.10 14.56
C ASP A 57 -15.79 5.61 14.28
N SER A 58 -14.62 6.17 14.14
CA SER A 58 -14.40 7.62 13.95
C SER A 58 -13.93 7.93 12.55
N ASP A 59 -14.35 9.07 12.02
CA ASP A 59 -13.89 9.53 10.73
C ASP A 59 -12.45 10.02 10.80
N VAL A 60 -11.63 9.53 9.90
CA VAL A 60 -10.21 9.89 9.79
C VAL A 60 -9.96 10.51 8.42
N ASP A 61 -9.37 11.68 8.41
CA ASP A 61 -8.94 12.35 7.20
C ASP A 61 -7.43 12.17 7.03
N VAL A 62 -7.00 11.67 5.88
CA VAL A 62 -5.59 11.53 5.55
C VAL A 62 -5.27 12.51 4.42
N TYR A 63 -4.36 13.42 4.68
CA TYR A 63 -3.93 14.41 3.70
C TYR A 63 -2.58 14.05 3.14
N LEU A 64 -2.51 13.84 1.83
CA LEU A 64 -1.25 13.70 1.11
C LEU A 64 -0.77 15.09 0.74
N VAL A 65 0.33 15.52 1.35
CA VAL A 65 0.93 16.83 1.10
C VAL A 65 1.96 16.68 -0.02
N ALA A 66 1.63 17.13 -1.21
CA ALA A 66 2.52 17.06 -2.36
C ALA A 66 2.16 18.14 -3.36
N GLN A 67 3.18 18.68 -4.05
CA GLN A 67 2.94 19.58 -5.16
C GLN A 67 2.25 18.85 -6.30
N SER A 68 1.39 19.55 -7.02
CA SER A 68 0.65 18.98 -8.16
C SER A 68 1.61 18.38 -9.17
N GLY A 69 1.41 17.10 -9.49
CA GLY A 69 2.26 16.34 -10.40
C GLY A 69 3.45 15.65 -9.74
N GLN A 70 3.67 15.86 -8.45
CA GLN A 70 4.76 15.23 -7.69
C GLN A 70 4.27 14.13 -6.74
N GLU A 71 3.01 13.78 -6.82
CA GLU A 71 2.40 12.76 -5.95
C GLU A 71 3.03 11.39 -6.21
N ASP A 72 3.39 10.69 -5.13
CA ASP A 72 3.95 9.36 -5.20
C ASP A 72 2.85 8.33 -5.47
N GLU A 73 2.97 7.58 -6.55
CA GLU A 73 1.98 6.58 -6.95
C GLU A 73 1.85 5.45 -5.93
N GLN A 74 2.93 5.04 -5.31
CA GLN A 74 2.92 3.95 -4.32
C GLN A 74 2.17 4.37 -3.07
N ILE A 75 2.41 5.58 -2.59
CA ILE A 75 1.70 6.13 -1.45
C ILE A 75 0.22 6.30 -1.79
N GLN A 76 -0.11 6.80 -2.97
CA GLN A 76 -1.50 6.93 -3.42
C GLN A 76 -2.23 5.59 -3.46
N LYS A 77 -1.58 4.54 -3.92
CA LYS A 77 -2.16 3.19 -3.95
C LYS A 77 -2.43 2.64 -2.56
N VAL A 78 -1.52 2.84 -1.62
CA VAL A 78 -1.71 2.44 -0.23
C VAL A 78 -2.88 3.22 0.40
N LEU A 79 -2.91 4.53 0.20
CA LEU A 79 -4.00 5.37 0.71
C LEU A 79 -5.36 4.96 0.13
N GLY A 80 -5.40 4.65 -1.16
CA GLY A 80 -6.62 4.17 -1.82
C GLY A 80 -7.12 2.85 -1.24
N ARG A 81 -6.23 1.96 -0.86
CA ARG A 81 -6.59 0.70 -0.21
C ARG A 81 -7.19 0.93 1.18
N TYR A 82 -6.60 1.82 1.97
CA TYR A 82 -7.16 2.19 3.27
C TYR A 82 -8.57 2.80 3.12
N GLU A 83 -8.74 3.69 2.17
CA GLU A 83 -10.03 4.31 1.90
C GLU A 83 -11.09 3.28 1.47
N SER A 84 -10.69 2.27 0.69
CA SER A 84 -11.59 1.20 0.26
C SER A 84 -11.95 0.22 1.38
N LEU A 85 -11.12 0.08 2.40
CA LEU A 85 -11.35 -0.81 3.54
C LEU A 85 -12.33 -0.23 4.54
N SER A 86 -12.42 1.09 4.65
CA SER A 86 -13.30 1.75 5.62
C SER A 86 -13.91 3.01 5.03
N SER A 87 -15.21 3.17 5.19
CA SER A 87 -15.92 4.40 4.82
C SER A 87 -15.57 5.58 5.74
N HIS A 88 -14.93 5.32 6.88
CA HIS A 88 -14.48 6.33 7.82
C HIS A 88 -13.16 6.98 7.40
N ILE A 89 -12.39 6.36 6.52
CA ILE A 89 -11.14 6.92 6.03
C ILE A 89 -11.39 7.68 4.73
N LYS A 90 -11.01 8.95 4.72
CA LYS A 90 -11.08 9.83 3.55
C LYS A 90 -9.70 10.36 3.24
N VAL A 91 -9.31 10.24 1.99
CA VAL A 91 -7.99 10.68 1.50
C VAL A 91 -8.15 11.96 0.68
N HIS A 92 -7.32 12.93 0.99
CA HIS A 92 -7.28 14.21 0.29
C HIS A 92 -5.84 14.52 -0.13
N THR A 93 -5.67 15.19 -1.25
CA THR A 93 -4.36 15.69 -1.68
C THR A 93 -4.33 17.19 -1.51
N LYS A 94 -3.29 17.71 -0.86
CA LYS A 94 -3.09 19.16 -0.66
C LYS A 94 -1.74 19.57 -1.20
N ASP A 95 -1.75 20.57 -2.05
CA ASP A 95 -0.54 21.18 -2.59
C ASP A 95 -0.03 22.24 -1.59
N PRO A 96 1.18 22.06 -1.02
CA PRO A 96 1.69 23.02 -0.02
C PRO A 96 2.08 24.36 -0.62
N VAL A 97 2.26 24.46 -1.93
CA VAL A 97 2.54 25.72 -2.61
C VAL A 97 1.26 26.54 -2.74
N VAL A 98 0.15 25.87 -3.05
CA VAL A 98 -1.17 26.52 -3.18
C VAL A 98 -1.77 26.81 -1.81
N ASN A 99 -1.55 25.94 -0.85
CA ASN A 99 -2.13 26.03 0.50
C ASN A 99 -1.05 25.98 1.58
N PRO A 100 -0.16 26.98 1.65
CA PRO A 100 0.93 26.95 2.65
C PRO A 100 0.43 27.04 4.09
N SER A 101 -0.70 27.68 4.31
CA SER A 101 -1.30 27.79 5.64
C SER A 101 -1.87 26.46 6.16
N PHE A 102 -2.21 25.54 5.27
CA PHE A 102 -2.75 24.24 5.66
C PHE A 102 -1.74 23.42 6.47
N THR A 103 -0.51 23.31 5.98
CA THR A 103 0.54 22.54 6.67
C THR A 103 0.97 23.17 7.97
N LYS A 104 0.93 24.51 8.06
CA LYS A 104 1.32 25.27 9.27
C LYS A 104 0.37 25.02 10.44
N GLN A 105 -0.84 24.56 10.19
CA GLN A 105 -1.78 24.21 11.26
C GLN A 105 -1.32 22.98 12.03
N TYR A 106 -0.52 22.12 11.42
CA TYR A 106 -0.12 20.84 11.97
C TYR A 106 1.36 20.77 12.32
N THR A 107 2.21 21.54 11.67
CA THR A 107 3.64 21.55 11.91
C THR A 107 4.26 22.90 11.50
N ASP A 108 5.22 23.35 12.30
CA ASP A 108 6.02 24.52 11.97
C ASP A 108 7.17 24.19 11.02
N SER A 109 7.47 22.92 10.84
CA SER A 109 8.52 22.46 9.95
C SER A 109 8.03 22.35 8.51
N SER A 110 8.95 22.57 7.57
CA SER A 110 8.66 22.30 6.16
C SER A 110 8.49 20.81 5.94
N LEU A 111 7.39 20.43 5.28
CA LEU A 111 7.15 19.03 4.91
C LEU A 111 7.70 18.77 3.52
N SER A 112 8.36 17.63 3.35
CA SER A 112 8.74 17.12 2.04
C SER A 112 7.49 16.71 1.26
N ASP A 113 7.57 16.74 -0.07
CA ASP A 113 6.51 16.20 -0.90
C ASP A 113 6.25 14.73 -0.53
N ASN A 114 4.99 14.33 -0.57
CA ASN A 114 4.53 12.98 -0.21
C ASN A 114 4.61 12.66 1.29
N SER A 115 4.64 13.70 2.12
CA SER A 115 4.37 13.55 3.55
C SER A 115 2.87 13.45 3.79
N LEU A 116 2.49 12.80 4.89
CA LEU A 116 1.09 12.55 5.23
C LEU A 116 0.72 13.26 6.53
N ILE A 117 -0.52 13.75 6.60
CA ILE A 117 -1.11 14.26 7.83
C ILE A 117 -2.39 13.48 8.08
N VAL A 118 -2.44 12.78 9.20
CA VAL A 118 -3.61 11.99 9.62
C VAL A 118 -4.35 12.76 10.69
N VAL A 119 -5.62 13.03 10.48
CA VAL A 119 -6.43 13.88 11.36
C VAL A 119 -7.71 13.14 11.78
N CYS A 120 -8.01 13.19 13.06
CA CYS A 120 -9.28 12.72 13.60
C CYS A 120 -9.75 13.70 14.67
N GLY A 121 -10.73 14.55 14.33
CA GLY A 121 -11.19 15.60 15.25
C GLY A 121 -10.07 16.57 15.59
N ASP A 122 -9.76 16.67 16.89
CA ASP A 122 -8.70 17.56 17.40
C ASP A 122 -7.31 16.92 17.39
N LYS A 123 -7.23 15.63 17.13
CA LYS A 123 -5.97 14.89 17.14
C LYS A 123 -5.43 14.77 15.71
N TYR A 124 -4.13 14.88 15.59
CA TYR A 124 -3.44 14.70 14.31
C TYR A 124 -2.07 14.09 14.50
N LYS A 125 -1.56 13.50 13.42
CA LYS A 125 -0.22 12.94 13.37
C LYS A 125 0.38 13.27 12.00
N VAL A 126 1.60 13.80 12.01
CA VAL A 126 2.36 14.08 10.79
C VAL A 126 3.32 12.93 10.51
N ILE A 127 3.28 12.42 9.29
CA ILE A 127 4.19 11.37 8.82
C ILE A 127 5.07 11.98 7.75
N ASN A 128 6.37 12.04 8.01
CA ASN A 128 7.33 12.54 7.03
C ASN A 128 7.62 11.50 5.95
N TYR A 129 7.93 11.96 4.76
CA TYR A 129 8.33 11.09 3.66
C TYR A 129 9.48 10.15 4.03
N SER A 130 10.43 10.65 4.80
CA SER A 130 11.58 9.86 5.29
C SER A 130 11.19 8.75 6.27
N ASP A 131 10.03 8.84 6.90
CA ASP A 131 9.49 7.78 7.76
C ASP A 131 8.83 6.67 6.94
N ILE A 132 8.31 7.01 5.77
CA ILE A 132 7.65 6.08 4.86
C ILE A 132 8.68 5.30 4.04
N TYR A 133 9.63 6.02 3.43
CA TYR A 133 10.72 5.43 2.67
C TYR A 133 11.99 5.48 3.50
N GLN A 134 12.40 4.33 3.97
CA GLN A 134 13.67 4.21 4.67
C GLN A 134 14.79 4.15 3.63
N SER A 135 15.81 4.94 3.84
CA SER A 135 16.98 4.96 2.95
C SER A 135 18.27 4.85 3.75
N GLU A 136 19.22 4.15 3.20
CA GLU A 136 20.55 4.02 3.76
C GLU A 136 21.56 4.61 2.80
N PHE A 137 22.54 5.34 3.34
CA PHE A 137 23.58 5.91 2.53
C PHE A 137 24.75 4.93 2.41
N ASP A 138 25.04 4.54 1.18
CA ASP A 138 26.16 3.66 0.90
C ASP A 138 27.42 4.50 0.64
N TYR A 139 28.34 4.43 1.58
CA TYR A 139 29.59 5.18 1.51
C TYR A 139 30.56 4.65 0.43
N SER A 140 30.35 3.42 -0.04
CA SER A 140 31.20 2.83 -1.08
C SER A 140 30.87 3.36 -2.48
N THR A 141 29.58 3.63 -2.71
CA THR A 141 29.08 4.14 -4.00
C THR A 141 28.70 5.61 -3.95
N TYR A 142 28.80 6.23 -2.77
CA TYR A 142 28.36 7.61 -2.51
C TYR A 142 26.92 7.87 -3.00
N SER A 143 26.06 6.88 -2.79
CA SER A 143 24.66 6.98 -3.20
C SER A 143 23.71 6.61 -2.04
N SER A 144 22.51 7.17 -2.08
CA SER A 144 21.46 6.79 -1.16
C SER A 144 20.56 5.75 -1.84
N GLN A 145 20.33 4.64 -1.16
CA GLN A 145 19.46 3.57 -1.64
C GLN A 145 18.28 3.42 -0.71
N THR A 146 17.09 3.26 -1.30
CA THR A 146 15.89 2.97 -0.53
C THR A 146 15.95 1.53 -0.05
N THR A 147 15.92 1.33 1.27
CA THR A 147 16.04 0.01 1.90
C THR A 147 14.70 -0.51 2.40
N GLY A 148 13.68 0.33 2.51
CA GLY A 148 12.38 -0.09 2.99
C GLY A 148 11.26 0.88 2.65
N PHE A 149 10.03 0.35 2.68
CA PHE A 149 8.80 1.10 2.48
C PHE A 149 7.83 0.72 3.59
N ASP A 150 7.48 1.66 4.46
CA ASP A 150 6.69 1.41 5.66
C ASP A 150 5.43 2.29 5.74
N ALA A 151 4.75 2.48 4.62
CA ALA A 151 3.52 3.26 4.59
C ALA A 151 2.43 2.64 5.46
N GLU A 152 2.29 1.32 5.44
CA GLU A 152 1.30 0.61 6.25
C GLU A 152 1.54 0.81 7.74
N GLY A 153 2.75 0.57 8.21
CA GLY A 153 3.10 0.72 9.63
C GLY A 153 2.90 2.15 10.11
N GLN A 154 3.33 3.13 9.35
CA GLN A 154 3.20 4.54 9.69
C GLN A 154 1.73 4.99 9.70
N LEU A 155 0.96 4.62 8.69
CA LEU A 155 -0.46 4.96 8.62
C LEU A 155 -1.27 4.30 9.74
N THR A 156 -1.07 3.01 9.97
CA THR A 156 -1.78 2.28 11.03
C THR A 156 -1.49 2.85 12.40
N SER A 157 -0.22 3.14 12.68
CA SER A 157 0.19 3.76 13.94
C SER A 157 -0.40 5.15 14.11
N ALA A 158 -0.43 5.95 13.05
CA ALA A 158 -1.00 7.28 13.07
C ALA A 158 -2.52 7.25 13.26
N ILE A 159 -3.21 6.35 12.58
CA ILE A 159 -4.66 6.19 12.73
C ILE A 159 -4.99 5.72 14.15
N ASP A 160 -4.25 4.77 14.68
CA ASP A 160 -4.41 4.33 16.07
C ASP A 160 -4.20 5.48 17.06
N TYR A 161 -3.16 6.27 16.84
CA TYR A 161 -2.85 7.43 17.69
C TYR A 161 -4.00 8.44 17.71
N VAL A 162 -4.53 8.82 16.53
CA VAL A 162 -5.56 9.87 16.44
C VAL A 162 -6.96 9.38 16.83
N THR A 163 -7.19 8.06 16.77
CA THR A 163 -8.48 7.46 17.13
C THR A 163 -8.51 6.92 18.55
N SER A 164 -7.37 6.84 19.21
CA SER A 164 -7.26 6.31 20.57
C SER A 164 -7.75 7.32 21.59
N ASP A 165 -8.70 6.92 22.44
CA ASP A 165 -9.19 7.74 23.56
C ASP A 165 -8.28 7.69 24.79
N SER A 166 -7.39 6.70 24.84
CA SER A 166 -6.50 6.47 25.98
C SER A 166 -5.05 6.80 25.63
N LEU A 167 -4.77 8.07 25.31
CA LEU A 167 -3.41 8.51 25.13
C LEU A 167 -2.72 8.59 26.50
N PRO A 168 -1.46 8.04 26.62
CA PRO A 168 -0.71 8.27 27.85
C PRO A 168 -0.51 9.76 28.04
N LYS A 169 -0.93 10.24 29.18
CA LYS A 169 -0.65 11.61 29.58
C LYS A 169 0.85 11.71 29.87
N LEU A 170 1.54 12.51 29.10
CA LEU A 170 2.91 12.89 29.37
C LEU A 170 2.94 13.87 30.57
#